data_5f34e0dd241e03bff7e2297abfc45405
#
_entry.id   5f34e0dd241e03bff7e2297abfc45405
#
_cell.length_a   1.000
_cell.length_b   1.000
_cell.length_c   1.000
_cell.angle_alpha   90.00
_cell.angle_beta   90.00
_cell.angle_gamma   90.00
#
_symmetry.space_group_name_H-M   'P 1'
#
loop_
_entity.id
_entity.type
_entity.pdbx_description
1 polymer ?
#
loop_
_entity_poly.entity_id
_entity_poly.type
_entity_poly.pdbx_seq_one_letter_code
_entity_poly.pdbx_strand_id
1 'polypeptide(L)'
;MKPVTVSVDVPNSREEVYAFLDVLANHESFTDHLMVDWQLSGPRSGVGARAQARVNAKMSNERIDIEVIEADAPRRIVEEDVSAKGRRRTRGTYVLEKLPDGGTNISFEFAWLEAPRNERLAAPLMRLFLRRANGKAMRRLAKQLNQGSSG
;
A
#
# COMPACT_ATOMS: atom_id res chain seq x y z
N MET A 1 1.45 -15.61 9.71
CA MET A 1 0.82 -15.76 8.37
C MET A 1 1.85 -15.47 7.29
N LYS A 2 1.79 -16.22 6.18
CA LYS A 2 2.66 -15.96 5.04
C LYS A 2 2.31 -14.62 4.39
N PRO A 3 3.29 -13.86 3.90
CA PRO A 3 3.01 -12.61 3.17
C PRO A 3 2.18 -12.83 1.92
N VAL A 4 1.54 -11.76 1.47
CA VAL A 4 0.77 -11.74 0.22
C VAL A 4 1.43 -10.72 -0.70
N THR A 5 1.85 -11.15 -1.89
CA THR A 5 2.48 -10.27 -2.87
C THR A 5 1.63 -10.19 -4.12
N VAL A 6 1.40 -8.98 -4.61
CA VAL A 6 0.73 -8.70 -5.86
C VAL A 6 1.62 -7.80 -6.71
N SER A 7 1.46 -7.82 -8.03
CA SER A 7 2.26 -6.97 -8.90
C SER A 7 1.49 -6.52 -10.12
N VAL A 8 1.99 -5.45 -10.75
CA VAL A 8 1.44 -4.90 -11.99
C VAL A 8 2.56 -4.26 -12.78
N ASP A 9 2.48 -4.32 -14.11
CA ASP A 9 3.41 -3.62 -14.99
C ASP A 9 2.75 -2.34 -15.49
N VAL A 10 3.53 -1.25 -15.52
CA VAL A 10 3.08 0.06 -16.02
C VAL A 10 4.09 0.60 -17.03
N PRO A 11 3.66 1.43 -17.99
CA PRO A 11 4.58 2.03 -18.98
C PRO A 11 5.41 3.17 -18.39
N ASN A 12 5.03 3.71 -17.25
CA ASN A 12 5.72 4.82 -16.61
C ASN A 12 7.12 4.43 -16.14
N SER A 13 8.06 5.38 -16.16
CA SER A 13 9.39 5.16 -15.66
C SER A 13 9.37 4.89 -14.15
N ARG A 14 10.40 4.22 -13.67
CA ARG A 14 10.54 3.92 -12.24
C ARG A 14 10.56 5.20 -11.40
N GLU A 15 11.20 6.24 -11.90
CA GLU A 15 11.27 7.54 -11.24
C GLU A 15 9.92 8.21 -11.10
N GLU A 16 9.07 8.13 -12.14
CA GLU A 16 7.70 8.65 -12.10
C GLU A 16 6.85 7.88 -11.10
N VAL A 17 6.94 6.56 -11.13
CA VAL A 17 6.19 5.70 -10.22
C VAL A 17 6.60 5.98 -8.76
N TYR A 18 7.90 6.08 -8.52
CA TYR A 18 8.41 6.37 -7.18
C TYR A 18 7.91 7.72 -6.69
N ALA A 19 8.00 8.76 -7.52
CA ALA A 19 7.56 10.10 -7.15
C ALA A 19 6.07 10.12 -6.77
N PHE A 20 5.25 9.33 -7.43
CA PHE A 20 3.82 9.21 -7.11
C PHE A 20 3.61 8.50 -5.77
N LEU A 21 4.23 7.35 -5.58
CA LEU A 21 4.07 6.51 -4.38
C LEU A 21 4.71 7.12 -3.14
N ASP A 22 5.74 7.95 -3.30
CA ASP A 22 6.45 8.59 -2.20
C ASP A 22 5.58 9.63 -1.46
N VAL A 23 4.49 10.07 -2.09
CA VAL A 23 3.55 11.03 -1.49
C VAL A 23 2.34 10.27 -0.96
N LEU A 24 2.23 10.14 0.38
CA LEU A 24 1.12 9.39 0.99
C LEU A 24 -0.26 9.91 0.61
N ALA A 25 -0.39 11.22 0.32
CA ALA A 25 -1.65 11.80 -0.12
C ALA A 25 -2.20 11.14 -1.40
N ASN A 26 -1.33 10.53 -2.19
CA ASN A 26 -1.74 9.85 -3.44
C ASN A 26 -2.30 8.45 -3.21
N HIS A 27 -2.16 7.88 -2.00
CA HIS A 27 -2.52 6.49 -1.76
C HIS A 27 -4.02 6.25 -1.60
N GLU A 28 -4.75 7.21 -1.07
CA GLU A 28 -6.19 7.06 -0.85
C GLU A 28 -6.93 6.72 -2.14
N SER A 29 -6.58 7.36 -3.23
CA SER A 29 -7.30 7.22 -4.49
C SER A 29 -7.25 5.81 -5.09
N PHE A 30 -6.22 5.02 -4.81
CA PHE A 30 -6.17 3.63 -5.30
C PHE A 30 -6.44 2.59 -4.20
N THR A 31 -6.61 3.02 -2.94
CA THR A 31 -6.87 2.13 -1.80
C THR A 31 -8.21 2.41 -1.10
N ASP A 32 -9.05 3.30 -1.63
CA ASP A 32 -10.28 3.73 -0.93
C ASP A 32 -11.33 2.62 -0.80
N HIS A 33 -11.19 1.52 -1.52
CA HIS A 33 -12.01 0.33 -1.30
C HIS A 33 -11.61 -0.41 -0.01
N LEU A 34 -10.45 -0.08 0.56
CA LEU A 34 -9.93 -0.68 1.81
C LEU A 34 -9.91 0.33 2.95
N MET A 35 -9.45 1.54 2.68
CA MET A 35 -9.22 2.58 3.68
C MET A 35 -9.67 3.93 3.16
N VAL A 36 -10.38 4.68 3.99
CA VAL A 36 -10.93 6.01 3.64
C VAL A 36 -10.61 7.00 4.75
N ASP A 37 -10.97 8.26 4.53
CA ASP A 37 -10.85 9.35 5.51
C ASP A 37 -9.40 9.53 6.00
N TRP A 38 -8.49 9.60 5.06
CA TRP A 38 -7.06 9.77 5.35
C TRP A 38 -6.78 11.16 5.93
N GLN A 39 -6.09 11.19 7.06
CA GLN A 39 -5.57 12.41 7.68
C GLN A 39 -4.06 12.31 7.71
N LEU A 40 -3.41 13.24 7.02
CA LEU A 40 -1.97 13.22 6.82
C LEU A 40 -1.25 14.05 7.90
N SER A 41 -0.07 13.61 8.30
CA SER A 41 0.81 14.33 9.21
C SER A 41 2.27 14.02 8.90
N GLY A 42 3.18 14.80 9.49
CA GLY A 42 4.61 14.65 9.21
C GLY A 42 4.98 15.23 7.85
N PRO A 43 6.16 14.85 7.31
CA PRO A 43 6.59 15.33 6.01
C PRO A 43 5.66 14.82 4.90
N ARG A 44 5.62 15.55 3.80
CA ARG A 44 4.79 15.20 2.65
C ARG A 44 5.21 13.87 2.02
N SER A 45 6.51 13.59 2.02
CA SER A 45 7.09 12.40 1.40
C SER A 45 8.29 11.92 2.21
N GLY A 46 8.72 10.70 1.91
CA GLY A 46 9.89 10.11 2.55
C GLY A 46 9.63 9.55 3.93
N VAL A 47 10.71 9.14 4.59
CA VAL A 47 10.65 8.55 5.94
C VAL A 47 10.03 9.53 6.92
N GLY A 48 9.10 9.03 7.74
CA GLY A 48 8.39 9.83 8.74
C GLY A 48 7.06 10.38 8.24
N ALA A 49 6.74 10.28 6.95
CA ALA A 49 5.42 10.61 6.45
C ALA A 49 4.40 9.68 7.12
N ARG A 50 3.30 10.26 7.60
CA ARG A 50 2.29 9.54 8.38
C ARG A 50 0.90 9.82 7.88
N ALA A 51 0.03 8.85 8.09
CA ALA A 51 -1.39 9.02 7.84
C ALA A 51 -2.18 8.22 8.86
N GLN A 52 -3.40 8.68 9.13
CA GLN A 52 -4.38 7.93 9.87
C GLN A 52 -5.58 7.75 8.95
N ALA A 53 -6.05 6.51 8.79
CA ALA A 53 -7.17 6.19 7.93
C ALA A 53 -8.19 5.35 8.69
N ARG A 54 -9.37 5.18 8.11
CA ARG A 54 -10.43 4.34 8.67
C ARG A 54 -10.67 3.17 7.73
N VAL A 55 -10.84 1.97 8.29
CA VAL A 55 -11.19 0.79 7.51
C VAL A 55 -12.53 1.01 6.82
N ASN A 56 -12.58 0.80 5.52
CA ASN A 56 -13.79 0.96 4.73
C ASN A 56 -14.62 -0.34 4.78
N ALA A 57 -15.32 -0.52 5.90
CA ALA A 57 -16.22 -1.64 6.09
C ALA A 57 -17.46 -1.16 6.83
N LYS A 58 -18.61 -1.73 6.52
CA LYS A 58 -19.87 -1.37 7.16
C LYS A 58 -19.74 -1.54 8.68
N MET A 59 -20.17 -0.52 9.41
CA MET A 59 -20.19 -0.50 10.87
C MET A 59 -18.82 -0.64 11.53
N SER A 60 -17.73 -0.46 10.77
CA SER A 60 -16.38 -0.46 11.33
C SER A 60 -15.95 0.96 11.66
N ASN A 61 -15.45 1.16 12.88
CA ASN A 61 -14.78 2.40 13.29
C ASN A 61 -13.27 2.14 13.47
N GLU A 62 -12.78 1.05 12.93
CA GLU A 62 -11.38 0.68 13.06
C GLU A 62 -10.50 1.70 12.34
N ARG A 63 -9.48 2.19 13.05
CA ARG A 63 -8.49 3.12 12.52
C ARG A 63 -7.18 2.40 12.26
N ILE A 64 -6.47 2.90 11.27
CA ILE A 64 -5.15 2.40 10.88
C ILE A 64 -4.19 3.58 10.93
N ASP A 65 -3.11 3.41 11.68
CA ASP A 65 -1.99 4.36 11.69
C ASP A 65 -0.93 3.85 10.73
N ILE A 66 -0.54 4.70 9.77
CA ILE A 66 0.40 4.38 8.70
C ILE A 66 1.63 5.27 8.86
N GLU A 67 2.83 4.68 8.76
CA GLU A 67 4.08 5.43 8.80
C GLU A 67 5.06 4.86 7.78
N VAL A 68 5.65 5.75 6.98
CA VAL A 68 6.74 5.36 6.07
C VAL A 68 8.01 5.22 6.90
N ILE A 69 8.61 4.03 6.90
CA ILE A 69 9.80 3.71 7.68
C ILE A 69 11.06 3.56 6.84
N GLU A 70 10.92 3.37 5.53
CA GLU A 70 12.05 3.27 4.60
C GLU A 70 11.65 3.88 3.26
N ALA A 71 12.55 4.65 2.67
CA ALA A 71 12.35 5.25 1.35
C ALA A 71 13.69 5.25 0.62
N ASP A 72 13.89 4.28 -0.28
CA ASP A 72 15.09 4.12 -1.09
C ASP A 72 14.74 4.40 -2.55
N ALA A 73 14.86 5.66 -2.95
CA ALA A 73 14.52 6.10 -4.30
C ALA A 73 15.50 5.54 -5.33
N PRO A 74 15.05 5.11 -6.49
CA PRO A 74 13.66 4.99 -6.94
C PRO A 74 13.12 3.56 -6.83
N ARG A 75 13.61 2.75 -5.88
CA ARG A 75 13.44 1.30 -5.88
C ARG A 75 12.46 0.76 -4.85
N ARG A 76 12.35 1.40 -3.68
CA ARG A 76 11.69 0.75 -2.56
C ARG A 76 11.09 1.75 -1.58
N ILE A 77 9.86 1.47 -1.15
CA ILE A 77 9.19 2.21 -0.08
C ILE A 77 8.58 1.18 0.87
N VAL A 78 8.83 1.35 2.16
CA VAL A 78 8.28 0.47 3.20
C VAL A 78 7.45 1.30 4.17
N GLU A 79 6.24 0.82 4.45
CA GLU A 79 5.36 1.41 5.46
C GLU A 79 5.02 0.37 6.53
N GLU A 80 4.80 0.82 7.74
CA GLU A 80 4.23 0.01 8.80
C GLU A 80 2.87 0.55 9.19
N ASP A 81 1.93 -0.36 9.39
CA ASP A 81 0.56 -0.04 9.73
C ASP A 81 0.23 -0.68 11.08
N VAL A 82 -0.43 0.09 11.94
CA VAL A 82 -0.90 -0.38 13.24
C VAL A 82 -2.40 -0.19 13.32
N SER A 83 -3.12 -1.24 13.68
CA SER A 83 -4.58 -1.22 13.78
C SER A 83 -5.05 -2.14 14.90
N ALA A 84 -6.37 -2.31 15.05
CA ALA A 84 -6.97 -3.14 16.09
C ALA A 84 -6.46 -2.79 17.50
N LYS A 85 -6.34 -1.48 17.78
CA LYS A 85 -5.84 -0.97 19.08
C LYS A 85 -4.44 -1.49 19.41
N GLY A 86 -3.57 -1.55 18.40
CA GLY A 86 -2.19 -2.00 18.55
C GLY A 86 -1.96 -3.50 18.43
N ARG A 87 -3.02 -4.30 18.32
CA ARG A 87 -2.90 -5.76 18.25
C ARG A 87 -2.53 -6.29 16.86
N ARG A 88 -2.76 -5.49 15.82
CA ARG A 88 -2.38 -5.85 14.45
C ARG A 88 -1.31 -4.88 13.99
N ARG A 89 -0.16 -5.44 13.62
CA ARG A 89 0.94 -4.68 13.01
C ARG A 89 1.29 -5.36 11.69
N THR A 90 1.31 -4.57 10.65
CA THR A 90 1.58 -5.07 9.30
C THR A 90 2.62 -4.19 8.63
N ARG A 91 3.24 -4.75 7.60
CA ARG A 91 4.24 -4.02 6.79
C ARG A 91 3.86 -4.13 5.33
N GLY A 92 3.80 -2.99 4.66
CA GLY A 92 3.61 -2.90 3.22
C GLY A 92 4.91 -2.50 2.57
N THR A 93 5.34 -3.25 1.56
CA THR A 93 6.58 -2.98 0.84
C THR A 93 6.30 -2.85 -0.65
N TYR A 94 6.58 -1.66 -1.19
CA TYR A 94 6.59 -1.43 -2.64
C TYR A 94 8.00 -1.64 -3.16
N VAL A 95 8.14 -2.49 -4.18
CA VAL A 95 9.41 -2.69 -4.90
C VAL A 95 9.17 -2.35 -6.36
N LEU A 96 10.02 -1.49 -6.89
CA LEU A 96 9.92 -0.99 -8.26
C LEU A 96 11.10 -1.51 -9.06
N GLU A 97 10.83 -2.33 -10.08
CA GLU A 97 11.85 -2.89 -10.96
C GLU A 97 11.68 -2.36 -12.38
N LYS A 98 12.77 -1.92 -12.97
CA LYS A 98 12.75 -1.41 -14.34
C LYS A 98 12.57 -2.56 -15.32
N LEU A 99 11.60 -2.41 -16.22
CA LEU A 99 11.36 -3.37 -17.31
C LEU A 99 12.26 -3.05 -18.52
N PRO A 100 12.52 -4.06 -19.38
CA PRO A 100 13.36 -3.86 -20.58
C PRO A 100 12.85 -2.75 -21.52
N ASP A 101 11.54 -2.50 -21.56
CA ASP A 101 10.93 -1.48 -22.40
C ASP A 101 10.96 -0.07 -21.79
N GLY A 102 11.55 0.09 -20.61
CA GLY A 102 11.59 1.37 -19.89
C GLY A 102 10.43 1.58 -18.93
N GLY A 103 9.45 0.70 -18.93
CA GLY A 103 8.38 0.70 -17.94
C GLY A 103 8.83 0.15 -16.60
N THR A 104 7.87 -0.10 -15.71
CA THR A 104 8.15 -0.52 -14.33
C THR A 104 7.25 -1.67 -13.92
N ASN A 105 7.83 -2.68 -13.29
CA ASN A 105 7.07 -3.64 -12.52
C ASN A 105 6.96 -3.13 -11.08
N ILE A 106 5.72 -2.97 -10.62
CA ILE A 106 5.42 -2.56 -9.25
C ILE A 106 4.95 -3.80 -8.51
N SER A 107 5.67 -4.22 -7.47
CA SER A 107 5.19 -5.26 -6.57
C SER A 107 4.90 -4.67 -5.20
N PHE A 108 3.86 -5.19 -4.57
CA PHE A 108 3.46 -4.81 -3.22
C PHE A 108 3.33 -6.07 -2.38
N GLU A 109 4.14 -6.15 -1.33
CA GLU A 109 4.11 -7.25 -0.37
C GLU A 109 3.45 -6.77 0.91
N PHE A 110 2.42 -7.50 1.35
CA PHE A 110 1.75 -7.27 2.63
C PHE A 110 2.17 -8.37 3.59
N ALA A 111 2.79 -8.00 4.70
CA ALA A 111 3.30 -8.94 5.70
C ALA A 111 2.73 -8.61 7.08
N TRP A 112 2.34 -9.64 7.82
CA TRP A 112 1.91 -9.50 9.21
C TRP A 112 3.12 -9.62 10.13
N LEU A 113 3.33 -8.59 10.97
CA LEU A 113 4.31 -8.63 12.05
C LEU A 113 3.67 -9.17 13.33
N GLU A 114 2.44 -8.73 13.61
CA GLU A 114 1.61 -9.19 14.72
C GLU A 114 0.16 -9.23 14.27
N ALA A 115 -0.59 -10.24 14.71
CA ALA A 115 -2.01 -10.37 14.39
C ALA A 115 -2.78 -11.00 15.54
N PRO A 116 -4.06 -10.61 15.74
CA PRO A 116 -4.93 -11.26 16.71
C PRO A 116 -5.11 -12.75 16.39
N ARG A 117 -5.35 -13.57 17.40
CA ARG A 117 -5.49 -15.02 17.25
C ARG A 117 -6.61 -15.42 16.28
N ASN A 118 -7.75 -14.74 16.36
CA ASN A 118 -8.88 -15.02 15.48
C ASN A 118 -8.52 -14.82 14.01
N GLU A 119 -7.68 -13.84 13.71
CA GLU A 119 -7.22 -13.61 12.34
C GLU A 119 -6.25 -14.69 11.87
N ARG A 120 -5.40 -15.17 12.77
CA ARG A 120 -4.48 -16.27 12.45
C ARG A 120 -5.24 -17.54 12.09
N LEU A 121 -6.36 -17.81 12.77
CA LEU A 121 -7.20 -18.96 12.48
C LEU A 121 -7.89 -18.82 11.12
N ALA A 122 -8.20 -17.59 10.71
CA ALA A 122 -8.83 -17.30 9.43
C ALA A 122 -7.81 -16.96 8.31
N ALA A 123 -6.53 -17.29 8.51
CA ALA A 123 -5.44 -16.89 7.61
C ALA A 123 -5.68 -17.21 6.14
N PRO A 124 -6.17 -18.40 5.74
CA PRO A 124 -6.40 -18.69 4.32
C PRO A 124 -7.41 -17.73 3.68
N LEU A 125 -8.52 -17.42 4.38
CA LEU A 125 -9.54 -16.49 3.89
C LEU A 125 -9.02 -15.07 3.87
N MET A 126 -8.30 -14.66 4.90
CA MET A 126 -7.70 -13.33 5.00
C MET A 126 -6.71 -13.09 3.87
N ARG A 127 -5.84 -14.08 3.61
CA ARG A 127 -4.86 -13.99 2.53
C ARG A 127 -5.53 -13.89 1.16
N LEU A 128 -6.59 -14.68 0.93
CA LEU A 128 -7.35 -14.62 -0.33
C LEU A 128 -8.01 -13.25 -0.51
N PHE A 129 -8.62 -12.73 0.54
CA PHE A 129 -9.24 -11.40 0.54
C PHE A 129 -8.21 -10.33 0.19
N LEU A 130 -7.06 -10.33 0.88
CA LEU A 130 -6.02 -9.33 0.66
C LEU A 130 -5.38 -9.45 -0.71
N ARG A 131 -5.21 -10.65 -1.23
CA ARG A 131 -4.71 -10.83 -2.60
C ARG A 131 -5.63 -10.15 -3.61
N ARG A 132 -6.93 -10.32 -3.46
CA ARG A 132 -7.91 -9.69 -4.35
C ARG A 132 -7.95 -8.17 -4.16
N ALA A 133 -7.97 -7.72 -2.91
CA ALA A 133 -8.07 -6.30 -2.59
C ALA A 133 -6.82 -5.54 -3.00
N ASN A 134 -5.65 -6.09 -2.71
CA ASN A 134 -4.38 -5.47 -3.10
C ASN A 134 -4.15 -5.55 -4.60
N GLY A 135 -4.59 -6.64 -5.24
CA GLY A 135 -4.57 -6.74 -6.71
C GLY A 135 -5.42 -5.65 -7.35
N LYS A 136 -6.60 -5.39 -6.79
CA LYS A 136 -7.46 -4.29 -7.26
C LYS A 136 -6.78 -2.94 -7.06
N ALA A 137 -6.12 -2.74 -5.91
CA ALA A 137 -5.36 -1.51 -5.65
C ALA A 137 -4.27 -1.30 -6.70
N MET A 138 -3.53 -2.35 -7.06
CA MET A 138 -2.48 -2.27 -8.07
C MET A 138 -3.04 -1.92 -9.46
N ARG A 139 -4.16 -2.51 -9.84
CA ARG A 139 -4.81 -2.17 -11.12
C ARG A 139 -5.29 -0.72 -11.15
N ARG A 140 -5.81 -0.23 -10.03
CA ARG A 140 -6.25 1.17 -9.91
C ARG A 140 -5.06 2.13 -9.95
N LEU A 141 -3.96 1.77 -9.27
CA LEU A 141 -2.71 2.53 -9.32
C LEU A 141 -2.19 2.61 -10.75
N ALA A 142 -2.14 1.50 -11.47
CA ALA A 142 -1.70 1.46 -12.87
C ALA A 142 -2.56 2.37 -13.75
N LYS A 143 -3.87 2.35 -13.54
CA LYS A 143 -4.79 3.20 -14.29
C LYS A 143 -4.54 4.69 -14.02
N GLN A 144 -4.31 5.06 -12.77
CA GLN A 144 -4.03 6.46 -12.40
C GLN A 144 -2.71 6.94 -12.97
N LEU A 145 -1.67 6.12 -12.91
CA LEU A 145 -0.38 6.45 -13.49
C LEU A 145 -0.49 6.65 -15.00
N ASN A 146 -1.25 5.79 -15.67
CA ASN A 146 -1.45 5.87 -17.11
C ASN A 146 -2.23 7.14 -17.50
N GLN A 147 -3.20 7.55 -16.71
CA GLN A 147 -3.94 8.79 -16.95
C GLN A 147 -3.06 10.03 -16.75
N GLY A 148 -2.16 10.01 -15.76
CA GLY A 148 -1.23 11.11 -15.49
C GLY A 148 -0.19 11.31 -16.58
N SER A 149 0.18 10.25 -17.31
CA SER A 149 1.18 10.33 -18.38
C SER A 149 0.61 10.76 -19.72
N SER A 150 -0.72 10.82 -19.86
CA SER A 150 -1.38 11.22 -21.11
C SER A 150 -1.72 12.72 -21.18
N GLY A 151 -1.29 13.47 -20.16
CA GLY A 151 -1.53 14.91 -20.07
C GLY A 151 -0.38 15.76 -20.54
#